data_e901232aa70665bdc45c5598b50a7f54
#
_entry.id   e901232aa70665bdc45c5598b50a7f54
#
_cell.length_a   1.000
_cell.length_b   1.000
_cell.length_c   1.000
_cell.angle_alpha   90.00
_cell.angle_beta   90.00
_cell.angle_gamma   90.00
#
_symmetry.space_group_name_H-M   'P 1'
#
loop_
_entity.id
_entity.type
_entity.pdbx_description
1 polymer ?
#
loop_
_entity_poly.entity_id
_entity_poly.type
_entity_poly.pdbx_seq_one_letter_code
_entity_poly.pdbx_strand_id
1 'polypeptide(L)'
;AERPTPIYWFSSDEIVAEYADTVEISRDGNNYTIEKALLRPYFKPTKKAEKGLNSYSILATDKQIIFPYDNNGHLIRIDEMQSSYPGTYAYLLAHYDRLVPKCVSRDGTRDVPNATADTWYQYGRTQALTAFINTPKLIVGVLSKEPMYAMDTNDILIASGGTAGYCAVSKKDGSPYALEYIQAWLSNPITERILEIVGS
;
A
#
# COMPACT_ATOMS: atom_id res chain seq x y z
N ALA A 1 -15.78 8.57 8.08
CA ALA A 1 -14.73 8.52 7.08
C ALA A 1 -14.88 7.20 6.33
N GLU A 2 -15.47 7.24 5.16
CA GLU A 2 -15.59 6.06 4.32
C GLU A 2 -14.20 5.56 3.98
N ARG A 3 -13.98 4.29 4.23
CA ARG A 3 -12.78 3.57 3.85
C ARG A 3 -12.62 3.73 2.35
N PRO A 4 -11.39 3.97 1.84
CA PRO A 4 -11.20 4.00 0.40
C PRO A 4 -11.81 2.73 -0.16
N THR A 5 -12.72 2.92 -1.07
CA THR A 5 -13.35 1.84 -1.81
C THR A 5 -12.25 0.95 -2.34
N PRO A 6 -12.33 -0.38 -2.24
CA PRO A 6 -11.26 -1.28 -2.60
C PRO A 6 -11.02 -1.38 -4.12
N ILE A 7 -11.10 -0.24 -4.83
CA ILE A 7 -10.88 -0.19 -6.27
C ILE A 7 -9.40 -0.30 -6.60
N TYR A 8 -8.53 0.37 -5.83
CA TYR A 8 -7.11 0.35 -6.10
C TYR A 8 -6.40 -0.94 -5.70
N TRP A 9 -6.99 -1.76 -4.85
CA TRP A 9 -6.35 -2.99 -4.41
C TRP A 9 -7.30 -4.18 -4.52
N PHE A 10 -6.74 -5.36 -4.68
CA PHE A 10 -7.43 -6.65 -4.73
C PHE A 10 -6.58 -7.72 -4.06
N SER A 11 -7.19 -8.82 -3.68
CA SER A 11 -6.52 -10.00 -3.13
C SER A 11 -6.32 -11.08 -4.19
N SER A 12 -5.45 -12.03 -3.90
CA SER A 12 -5.12 -13.11 -4.84
C SER A 12 -6.32 -13.98 -5.23
N ASP A 13 -7.34 -14.06 -4.37
CA ASP A 13 -8.59 -14.79 -4.64
C ASP A 13 -9.49 -14.10 -5.68
N GLU A 14 -9.25 -12.82 -6.00
CA GLU A 14 -9.93 -12.11 -7.08
C GLU A 14 -9.25 -12.32 -8.44
N ILE A 15 -8.02 -12.90 -8.48
CA ILE A 15 -7.30 -13.16 -9.73
C ILE A 15 -7.86 -14.43 -10.35
N VAL A 16 -8.41 -14.33 -11.55
CA VAL A 16 -9.00 -15.44 -12.31
C VAL A 16 -8.07 -15.97 -13.41
N ALA A 17 -7.15 -15.14 -13.88
CA ALA A 17 -6.10 -15.56 -14.83
C ALA A 17 -4.85 -14.68 -14.67
N GLU A 18 -3.70 -15.27 -15.01
CA GLU A 18 -2.41 -14.59 -14.97
C GLU A 18 -1.65 -14.81 -16.27
N TYR A 19 -1.18 -13.71 -16.89
CA TYR A 19 -0.43 -13.70 -18.12
C TYR A 19 0.98 -13.10 -17.90
N ALA A 20 1.80 -13.04 -18.92
CA ALA A 20 3.16 -12.50 -18.79
C ALA A 20 3.16 -11.09 -18.20
N ASP A 21 2.41 -10.17 -18.79
CA ASP A 21 2.44 -8.73 -18.45
C ASP A 21 1.16 -8.24 -17.78
N THR A 22 0.15 -9.08 -17.63
CA THR A 22 -1.16 -8.72 -17.08
C THR A 22 -1.70 -9.76 -16.11
N VAL A 23 -2.63 -9.34 -15.26
CA VAL A 23 -3.53 -10.23 -14.53
C VAL A 23 -4.96 -9.91 -14.90
N GLU A 24 -5.83 -10.91 -14.86
CA GLU A 24 -7.28 -10.73 -14.97
C GLU A 24 -7.91 -10.91 -13.60
N ILE A 25 -8.67 -9.93 -13.16
CA ILE A 25 -9.39 -9.97 -11.88
C ILE A 25 -10.89 -10.01 -12.11
N SER A 26 -11.62 -10.74 -11.26
CA SER A 26 -13.08 -10.74 -11.26
C SER A 26 -13.61 -9.86 -10.13
N ARG A 27 -14.40 -8.86 -10.48
CA ARG A 27 -14.99 -7.92 -9.52
C ARG A 27 -16.37 -7.44 -9.95
N ASP A 28 -17.30 -7.42 -9.02
CA ASP A 28 -18.68 -6.98 -9.25
C ASP A 28 -19.35 -7.69 -10.46
N GLY A 29 -18.98 -8.98 -10.68
CA GLY A 29 -19.52 -9.81 -11.77
C GLY A 29 -18.88 -9.57 -13.14
N ASN A 30 -17.84 -8.75 -13.22
CA ASN A 30 -17.09 -8.47 -14.45
C ASN A 30 -15.61 -8.86 -14.30
N ASN A 31 -14.98 -9.18 -15.42
CA ASN A 31 -13.55 -9.43 -15.48
C ASN A 31 -12.84 -8.19 -16.04
N TYR A 32 -11.71 -7.88 -15.43
CA TYR A 32 -10.88 -6.72 -15.80
C TYR A 32 -9.43 -7.13 -15.94
N THR A 33 -8.77 -6.63 -16.97
CA THR A 33 -7.33 -6.79 -17.18
C THR A 33 -6.58 -5.67 -16.46
N ILE A 34 -5.52 -6.01 -15.71
CA ILE A 34 -4.66 -5.06 -15.02
C ILE A 34 -3.21 -5.33 -15.42
N GLU A 35 -2.48 -4.31 -15.84
CA GLU A 35 -1.05 -4.42 -16.17
C GLU A 35 -0.19 -4.59 -14.92
N LYS A 36 0.65 -5.64 -14.91
CA LYS A 36 1.54 -5.97 -13.79
C LYS A 36 2.54 -4.86 -13.49
N ALA A 37 2.92 -4.08 -14.49
CA ALA A 37 3.82 -2.94 -14.32
C ALA A 37 3.28 -1.88 -13.34
N LEU A 38 1.95 -1.79 -13.20
CA LEU A 38 1.28 -0.89 -12.26
C LEU A 38 0.94 -1.57 -10.93
N LEU A 39 1.33 -2.81 -10.72
CA LEU A 39 1.00 -3.53 -9.49
C LEU A 39 2.16 -3.50 -8.50
N ARG A 40 1.82 -3.30 -7.22
CA ARG A 40 2.74 -3.43 -6.10
C ARG A 40 2.12 -4.33 -5.04
N PRO A 41 2.93 -5.14 -4.34
CA PRO A 41 2.45 -5.84 -3.15
C PRO A 41 1.89 -4.83 -2.12
N TYR A 42 0.78 -5.16 -1.49
CA TYR A 42 0.08 -4.23 -0.61
C TYR A 42 -0.30 -4.87 0.72
N PHE A 43 0.17 -4.32 1.82
CA PHE A 43 -0.26 -4.72 3.14
C PHE A 43 -1.38 -3.81 3.64
N LYS A 44 -2.56 -4.39 3.80
CA LYS A 44 -3.68 -3.73 4.46
C LYS A 44 -3.80 -4.26 5.89
N PRO A 45 -3.56 -3.43 6.90
CA PRO A 45 -3.76 -3.83 8.29
C PRO A 45 -5.22 -4.25 8.51
N THR A 46 -5.40 -5.47 8.95
CA THR A 46 -6.69 -6.01 9.40
C THR A 46 -6.43 -6.81 10.66
N LYS A 47 -7.45 -6.95 11.53
CA LYS A 47 -7.32 -7.79 12.74
C LYS A 47 -6.86 -9.21 12.45
N LYS A 48 -7.13 -9.74 11.26
CA LYS A 48 -6.67 -11.06 10.82
C LYS A 48 -5.20 -11.04 10.38
N ALA A 49 -4.78 -9.99 9.66
CA ALA A 49 -3.39 -9.82 9.25
C ALA A 49 -2.47 -9.53 10.44
N GLU A 50 -2.96 -8.77 11.43
CA GLU A 50 -2.25 -8.49 12.69
C GLU A 50 -1.91 -9.74 13.47
N LYS A 51 -2.79 -10.74 13.48
CA LYS A 51 -2.54 -12.03 14.16
C LYS A 51 -1.42 -12.87 13.52
N GLY A 52 -1.06 -12.60 12.28
CA GLY A 52 0.04 -13.28 11.56
C GLY A 52 1.38 -12.58 11.70
N LEU A 53 1.41 -11.33 12.20
CA LEU A 53 2.64 -10.58 12.42
C LEU A 53 3.15 -10.87 13.83
N ASN A 54 4.33 -11.41 13.93
CA ASN A 54 5.06 -11.56 15.19
C ASN A 54 6.43 -10.86 15.07
N SER A 55 7.12 -10.79 16.19
CA SER A 55 8.36 -10.03 16.32
C SER A 55 9.53 -10.50 15.44
N TYR A 56 9.42 -11.61 14.71
CA TYR A 56 10.47 -12.18 13.87
C TYR A 56 10.00 -12.51 12.46
N SER A 57 8.76 -12.14 12.11
CA SER A 57 8.21 -12.49 10.81
C SER A 57 8.79 -11.63 9.68
N ILE A 58 8.86 -12.23 8.51
CA ILE A 58 8.98 -11.51 7.25
C ILE A 58 7.56 -11.14 6.84
N LEU A 59 7.36 -9.87 6.47
CA LEU A 59 6.06 -9.41 6.01
C LEU A 59 5.70 -10.08 4.70
N ALA A 60 4.53 -10.68 4.65
CA ALA A 60 3.95 -11.26 3.45
C ALA A 60 2.54 -10.72 3.23
N THR A 61 2.09 -10.69 2.00
CA THR A 61 0.75 -10.25 1.63
C THR A 61 0.22 -11.03 0.44
N ASP A 62 -1.08 -11.26 0.45
CA ASP A 62 -1.87 -11.80 -0.64
C ASP A 62 -2.54 -10.70 -1.49
N LYS A 63 -2.20 -9.43 -1.23
CA LYS A 63 -2.85 -8.28 -1.87
C LYS A 63 -1.91 -7.54 -2.79
N GLN A 64 -2.51 -7.02 -3.86
CA GLN A 64 -1.87 -6.14 -4.82
C GLN A 64 -2.61 -4.80 -4.82
N ILE A 65 -1.87 -3.73 -5.08
CA ILE A 65 -2.44 -2.39 -5.27
C ILE A 65 -2.04 -1.83 -6.64
N ILE A 66 -2.99 -1.23 -7.32
CA ILE A 66 -2.72 -0.44 -8.54
C ILE A 66 -2.01 0.84 -8.13
N PHE A 67 -0.79 1.01 -8.58
CA PHE A 67 0.09 2.13 -8.25
C PHE A 67 0.33 2.98 -9.51
N PRO A 68 -0.52 3.97 -9.80
CA PRO A 68 -0.48 4.75 -11.04
C PRO A 68 0.58 5.87 -10.98
N TYR A 69 1.76 5.57 -10.44
CA TYR A 69 2.86 6.52 -10.27
C TYR A 69 4.18 5.90 -10.75
N ASP A 70 5.08 6.75 -11.22
CA ASP A 70 6.45 6.35 -11.52
C ASP A 70 7.28 6.14 -10.22
N ASN A 71 8.54 5.76 -10.37
CA ASN A 71 9.44 5.53 -9.22
C ASN A 71 9.82 6.83 -8.47
N ASN A 72 9.53 7.99 -9.04
CA ASN A 72 9.73 9.30 -8.42
C ASN A 72 8.46 9.82 -7.73
N GLY A 73 7.36 9.08 -7.83
CA GLY A 73 6.06 9.45 -7.27
C GLY A 73 5.26 10.43 -8.12
N HIS A 74 5.64 10.63 -9.38
CA HIS A 74 4.82 11.40 -10.30
C HIS A 74 3.69 10.52 -10.83
N LEU A 75 2.48 11.08 -10.84
CA LEU A 75 1.34 10.40 -11.44
C LEU A 75 1.61 10.17 -12.93
N ILE A 76 1.43 8.94 -13.40
CA ILE A 76 1.50 8.59 -14.82
C ILE A 76 0.42 9.41 -15.53
N ARG A 77 0.77 10.04 -16.63
CA ARG A 77 -0.14 10.92 -17.39
C ARG A 77 -1.30 10.13 -17.99
N ILE A 78 -2.44 10.78 -18.18
CA ILE A 78 -3.65 10.11 -18.67
C ILE A 78 -3.47 9.55 -20.10
N ASP A 79 -2.74 10.25 -20.97
CA ASP A 79 -2.41 9.78 -22.31
C ASP A 79 -1.52 8.52 -22.28
N GLU A 80 -0.57 8.45 -21.37
CA GLU A 80 0.26 7.28 -21.15
C GLU A 80 -0.54 6.14 -20.51
N MET A 81 -1.43 6.43 -19.54
CA MET A 81 -2.33 5.44 -18.96
C MET A 81 -3.20 4.79 -20.04
N GLN A 82 -3.73 5.59 -20.99
CA GLN A 82 -4.56 5.10 -22.09
C GLN A 82 -3.80 4.27 -23.11
N SER A 83 -2.57 4.66 -23.42
CA SER A 83 -1.78 4.01 -24.47
C SER A 83 -0.97 2.81 -23.99
N SER A 84 -0.37 2.89 -22.80
CA SER A 84 0.55 1.87 -22.28
C SER A 84 -0.10 0.93 -21.26
N TYR A 85 -1.19 1.37 -20.62
CA TYR A 85 -1.90 0.61 -19.59
C TYR A 85 -3.41 0.59 -19.82
N PRO A 86 -3.87 0.18 -21.03
CA PRO A 86 -5.28 0.30 -21.43
C PRO A 86 -6.22 -0.54 -20.56
N GLY A 87 -5.78 -1.70 -20.07
CA GLY A 87 -6.59 -2.56 -19.21
C GLY A 87 -6.85 -1.90 -17.86
N THR A 88 -5.79 -1.43 -17.22
CA THR A 88 -5.90 -0.70 -15.94
C THR A 88 -6.71 0.58 -16.10
N TYR A 89 -6.49 1.33 -17.20
CA TYR A 89 -7.27 2.52 -17.48
C TYR A 89 -8.78 2.20 -17.62
N ALA A 90 -9.11 1.17 -18.40
CA ALA A 90 -10.50 0.73 -18.56
C ALA A 90 -11.13 0.30 -17.23
N TYR A 91 -10.40 -0.42 -16.39
CA TYR A 91 -10.83 -0.79 -15.05
C TYR A 91 -11.13 0.44 -14.16
N LEU A 92 -10.19 1.40 -14.11
CA LEU A 92 -10.38 2.62 -13.33
C LEU A 92 -11.56 3.44 -13.86
N LEU A 93 -11.71 3.51 -15.19
CA LEU A 93 -12.82 4.22 -15.84
C LEU A 93 -14.18 3.57 -15.55
N ALA A 94 -14.25 2.23 -15.53
CA ALA A 94 -15.47 1.51 -15.14
C ALA A 94 -15.92 1.82 -13.70
N HIS A 95 -15.00 2.31 -12.87
CA HIS A 95 -15.27 2.72 -11.49
C HIS A 95 -15.17 4.25 -11.29
N TYR A 96 -15.29 5.02 -12.37
CA TYR A 96 -15.11 6.47 -12.35
C TYR A 96 -15.97 7.17 -11.29
N ASP A 97 -17.25 6.83 -11.21
CA ASP A 97 -18.20 7.45 -10.26
C ASP A 97 -17.76 7.30 -8.79
N ARG A 98 -17.03 6.23 -8.49
CA ARG A 98 -16.49 5.95 -7.15
C ARG A 98 -15.11 6.56 -6.94
N LEU A 99 -14.41 6.94 -8.01
CA LEU A 99 -13.04 7.46 -7.99
C LEU A 99 -12.97 8.96 -8.20
N VAL A 100 -13.90 9.55 -8.92
CA VAL A 100 -13.86 10.97 -9.28
C VAL A 100 -13.87 11.86 -8.03
N PRO A 101 -12.90 12.82 -7.92
CA PRO A 101 -12.85 13.75 -6.81
C PRO A 101 -13.95 14.81 -6.87
N LYS A 102 -14.35 15.33 -5.71
CA LYS A 102 -15.34 16.42 -5.57
C LYS A 102 -14.93 17.70 -6.29
N CYS A 103 -13.64 17.97 -6.40
CA CYS A 103 -13.13 19.15 -7.12
C CYS A 103 -13.16 18.98 -8.65
N VAL A 104 -13.34 17.74 -9.15
CA VAL A 104 -13.42 17.43 -10.59
C VAL A 104 -14.85 17.33 -11.07
N SER A 105 -15.73 16.77 -10.27
CA SER A 105 -17.16 16.59 -10.59
C SER A 105 -18.04 16.92 -9.40
N ARG A 106 -19.22 17.50 -9.68
CA ARG A 106 -20.24 17.80 -8.65
C ARG A 106 -20.69 16.53 -7.91
N ASP A 107 -20.73 15.39 -8.61
CA ASP A 107 -21.12 14.09 -8.05
C ASP A 107 -19.93 13.30 -7.49
N GLY A 108 -18.75 13.91 -7.47
CA GLY A 108 -17.54 13.31 -6.94
C GLY A 108 -17.67 12.96 -5.47
N THR A 109 -17.11 11.82 -5.10
CA THR A 109 -17.20 11.26 -3.73
C THR A 109 -15.93 11.46 -2.92
N ARG A 110 -14.78 11.57 -3.59
CA ARG A 110 -13.46 11.58 -2.94
C ARG A 110 -12.96 12.99 -2.65
N ASP A 111 -12.34 13.15 -1.51
CA ASP A 111 -11.64 14.38 -1.16
C ASP A 111 -10.16 14.27 -1.58
N VAL A 112 -9.87 14.76 -2.77
CA VAL A 112 -8.53 14.74 -3.39
C VAL A 112 -8.19 16.16 -3.81
N PRO A 113 -7.41 16.90 -3.02
CA PRO A 113 -7.07 18.28 -3.34
C PRO A 113 -6.32 18.39 -4.67
N ASN A 114 -6.61 19.45 -5.42
CA ASN A 114 -5.95 19.79 -6.69
C ASN A 114 -6.05 18.75 -7.81
N ALA A 115 -6.99 17.79 -7.70
CA ALA A 115 -7.26 16.88 -8.80
C ALA A 115 -7.90 17.64 -9.98
N THR A 116 -7.62 17.18 -11.19
CA THR A 116 -8.17 17.69 -12.47
C THR A 116 -8.85 16.55 -13.22
N ALA A 117 -9.47 16.88 -14.36
CA ALA A 117 -10.03 15.88 -15.25
C ALA A 117 -8.98 14.85 -15.78
N ASP A 118 -7.71 15.22 -15.80
CA ASP A 118 -6.60 14.36 -16.24
C ASP A 118 -5.92 13.60 -15.09
N THR A 119 -6.25 13.92 -13.84
CA THR A 119 -5.61 13.33 -12.64
C THR A 119 -6.63 12.70 -11.67
N TRP A 120 -7.86 12.48 -12.11
CA TRP A 120 -8.97 11.98 -11.28
C TRP A 120 -8.68 10.64 -10.60
N TYR A 121 -7.78 9.84 -11.13
CA TYR A 121 -7.36 8.53 -10.60
C TYR A 121 -6.18 8.61 -9.62
N GLN A 122 -5.73 9.81 -9.25
CA GLN A 122 -4.67 9.92 -8.23
C GLN A 122 -5.16 9.51 -6.83
N TYR A 123 -4.22 9.12 -5.97
CA TYR A 123 -4.54 8.84 -4.57
C TYR A 123 -4.93 10.12 -3.83
N GLY A 124 -5.76 9.99 -2.82
CA GLY A 124 -6.19 11.14 -2.01
C GLY A 124 -5.08 11.73 -1.15
N ARG A 125 -4.06 10.94 -0.82
CA ARG A 125 -2.89 11.36 -0.06
C ARG A 125 -1.66 10.67 -0.63
N THR A 126 -0.62 11.46 -0.91
CA THR A 126 0.62 11.00 -1.53
C THR A 126 1.87 11.30 -0.68
N GLN A 127 1.67 11.68 0.59
CA GLN A 127 2.77 11.92 1.52
C GLN A 127 3.57 10.63 1.72
N ALA A 128 4.89 10.73 1.57
CA ALA A 128 5.82 9.61 1.66
C ALA A 128 5.53 8.44 0.70
N LEU A 129 4.88 8.72 -0.43
CA LEU A 129 4.50 7.71 -1.43
C LEU A 129 5.69 6.88 -1.92
N THR A 130 6.85 7.52 -2.05
CA THR A 130 8.08 6.90 -2.56
C THR A 130 9.15 6.71 -1.49
N ALA A 131 8.90 7.15 -0.26
CA ALA A 131 9.92 7.16 0.80
C ALA A 131 10.54 5.80 1.11
N PHE A 132 9.83 4.73 0.79
CA PHE A 132 10.24 3.35 1.08
C PHE A 132 10.15 2.43 -0.14
N ILE A 133 10.06 2.96 -1.35
CA ILE A 133 10.11 2.15 -2.57
C ILE A 133 11.51 1.56 -2.72
N ASN A 134 11.60 0.27 -3.06
CA ASN A 134 12.85 -0.47 -3.21
C ASN A 134 13.80 -0.38 -2.00
N THR A 135 13.23 -0.15 -0.81
CA THR A 135 14.00 0.01 0.42
C THR A 135 13.55 -1.02 1.45
N PRO A 136 14.44 -1.91 1.90
CA PRO A 136 14.15 -2.80 3.02
C PRO A 136 13.74 -2.00 4.25
N LYS A 137 12.71 -2.47 4.96
CA LYS A 137 12.15 -1.75 6.10
C LYS A 137 11.58 -2.67 7.16
N LEU A 138 11.58 -2.19 8.40
CA LEU A 138 10.82 -2.79 9.49
C LEU A 138 9.44 -2.12 9.56
N ILE A 139 8.42 -2.92 9.63
CA ILE A 139 7.07 -2.47 9.92
C ILE A 139 6.82 -2.63 11.40
N VAL A 140 6.54 -1.51 12.04
CA VAL A 140 6.36 -1.43 13.49
C VAL A 140 4.91 -1.12 13.80
N GLY A 141 4.29 -1.95 14.63
CA GLY A 141 2.96 -1.68 15.18
C GLY A 141 3.05 -0.61 16.27
N VAL A 142 2.31 0.49 16.09
CA VAL A 142 2.34 1.64 17.03
C VAL A 142 1.29 1.51 18.14
N LEU A 143 0.19 0.83 17.85
CA LEU A 143 -0.96 0.68 18.76
C LEU A 143 -1.33 -0.80 18.96
N SER A 144 -0.37 -1.68 19.11
CA SER A 144 -0.60 -3.09 19.41
C SER A 144 -0.35 -3.40 20.87
N LYS A 145 -1.11 -4.37 21.42
CA LYS A 145 -0.89 -4.86 22.78
C LYS A 145 0.39 -5.68 22.89
N GLU A 146 0.86 -6.22 21.79
CA GLU A 146 2.08 -7.02 21.68
C GLU A 146 3.01 -6.38 20.66
N PRO A 147 4.33 -6.43 20.89
CA PRO A 147 5.32 -5.91 19.96
C PRO A 147 5.19 -6.57 18.59
N MET A 148 5.18 -5.75 17.54
CA MET A 148 5.07 -6.21 16.15
C MET A 148 6.16 -5.55 15.33
N TYR A 149 7.17 -6.34 14.95
CA TYR A 149 8.34 -5.89 14.18
C TYR A 149 8.56 -6.83 12.99
N ALA A 150 7.85 -6.58 11.89
CA ALA A 150 7.96 -7.42 10.70
C ALA A 150 8.95 -6.83 9.70
N MET A 151 9.87 -7.66 9.19
CA MET A 151 10.79 -7.27 8.14
C MET A 151 10.09 -7.32 6.78
N ASP A 152 10.20 -6.24 6.01
CA ASP A 152 9.79 -6.20 4.62
C ASP A 152 11.00 -6.08 3.70
N THR A 153 11.20 -7.13 2.90
CA THR A 153 12.20 -7.20 1.83
C THR A 153 11.56 -7.31 0.43
N ASN A 154 10.23 -7.22 0.35
CA ASN A 154 9.46 -7.46 -0.87
C ASN A 154 8.80 -6.18 -1.42
N ASP A 155 9.27 -5.03 -0.99
CA ASP A 155 8.76 -3.71 -1.43
C ASP A 155 7.24 -3.55 -1.24
N ILE A 156 6.73 -4.04 -0.11
CA ILE A 156 5.30 -4.01 0.19
C ILE A 156 4.88 -2.58 0.52
N LEU A 157 3.90 -2.06 -0.18
CA LEU A 157 3.26 -0.79 0.15
C LEU A 157 2.33 -0.96 1.35
N ILE A 158 2.39 0.01 2.27
CA ILE A 158 1.59 0.02 3.47
C ILE A 158 0.71 1.25 3.44
N ALA A 159 -0.60 1.04 3.59
CA ALA A 159 -1.49 2.16 3.82
C ALA A 159 -1.27 2.67 5.25
N SER A 160 -0.42 3.66 5.41
CA SER A 160 -0.29 4.37 6.67
C SER A 160 -1.25 5.56 6.69
N GLY A 161 -2.28 5.47 7.47
CA GLY A 161 -2.96 6.65 7.99
C GLY A 161 -2.73 6.67 9.50
N GLY A 162 -2.68 7.82 10.14
CA GLY A 162 -2.43 7.94 11.59
C GLY A 162 -3.36 7.15 12.51
N THR A 163 -4.36 6.50 11.96
CA THR A 163 -5.26 5.55 12.63
C THR A 163 -4.93 4.09 12.32
N ALA A 164 -3.98 3.79 11.41
CA ALA A 164 -3.66 2.41 11.04
C ALA A 164 -2.72 1.73 12.05
N GLY A 165 -2.09 2.51 12.93
CA GLY A 165 -1.27 1.97 14.00
C GLY A 165 0.06 1.35 13.54
N TYR A 166 0.54 1.67 12.34
CA TYR A 166 1.80 1.15 11.79
C TYR A 166 2.72 2.28 11.31
N CYS A 167 4.01 2.09 11.49
CA CYS A 167 5.03 2.91 10.87
C CYS A 167 6.08 2.02 10.18
N ALA A 168 6.84 2.61 9.26
CA ALA A 168 7.96 1.97 8.62
C ALA A 168 9.27 2.62 9.08
N VAL A 169 10.27 1.80 9.33
CA VAL A 169 11.63 2.21 9.70
C VAL A 169 12.60 1.62 8.71
N SER A 170 13.39 2.44 8.05
CA SER A 170 14.46 2.01 7.14
C SER A 170 15.83 2.35 7.72
N LYS A 171 16.85 1.73 7.17
CA LYS A 171 18.22 2.04 7.51
C LYS A 171 18.60 3.42 6.95
N LYS A 172 19.14 4.28 7.82
CA LYS A 172 19.75 5.54 7.38
C LYS A 172 21.12 5.27 6.75
N ASP A 173 21.45 6.00 5.69
CA ASP A 173 22.76 5.92 5.06
C ASP A 173 23.89 6.14 6.09
N GLY A 174 24.91 5.28 6.01
CA GLY A 174 26.03 5.30 6.95
C GLY A 174 25.77 4.65 8.32
N SER A 175 24.54 4.15 8.58
CA SER A 175 24.29 3.41 9.82
C SER A 175 25.11 2.11 9.86
N PRO A 176 25.82 1.80 10.96
CA PRO A 176 26.54 0.55 11.10
C PRO A 176 25.63 -0.65 11.37
N TYR A 177 24.38 -0.41 11.75
CA TYR A 177 23.45 -1.46 12.17
C TYR A 177 22.59 -1.95 11.02
N ALA A 178 22.46 -3.27 10.87
CA ALA A 178 21.51 -3.89 9.96
C ALA A 178 20.09 -3.85 10.55
N LEU A 179 19.07 -3.90 9.68
CA LEU A 179 17.67 -3.92 10.14
C LEU A 179 17.35 -5.18 10.94
N GLU A 180 17.96 -6.31 10.60
CA GLU A 180 17.82 -7.57 11.31
C GLU A 180 18.34 -7.46 12.76
N TYR A 181 19.43 -6.73 12.95
CA TYR A 181 19.94 -6.42 14.28
C TYR A 181 18.95 -5.59 15.08
N ILE A 182 18.38 -4.54 14.46
CA ILE A 182 17.37 -3.69 15.09
C ILE A 182 16.12 -4.50 15.44
N GLN A 183 15.67 -5.37 14.52
CA GLN A 183 14.53 -6.26 14.74
C GLN A 183 14.79 -7.17 15.94
N ALA A 184 15.92 -7.85 15.98
CA ALA A 184 16.30 -8.74 17.07
C ALA A 184 16.42 -8.01 18.42
N TRP A 185 16.97 -6.79 18.41
CA TRP A 185 17.07 -5.97 19.61
C TRP A 185 15.71 -5.52 20.13
N LEU A 186 14.83 -5.05 19.25
CA LEU A 186 13.47 -4.64 19.61
C LEU A 186 12.62 -5.81 20.11
N SER A 187 12.84 -7.01 19.58
CA SER A 187 12.13 -8.24 19.95
C SER A 187 12.73 -8.95 21.17
N ASN A 188 13.73 -8.35 21.80
CA ASN A 188 14.32 -8.90 23.03
C ASN A 188 13.37 -8.65 24.22
N PRO A 189 13.06 -9.66 25.06
CA PRO A 189 12.17 -9.51 26.19
C PRO A 189 12.57 -8.39 27.18
N ILE A 190 13.87 -8.11 27.31
CA ILE A 190 14.35 -7.02 28.14
C ILE A 190 13.97 -5.67 27.55
N THR A 191 14.14 -5.51 26.21
CA THR A 191 13.76 -4.30 25.51
C THR A 191 12.26 -4.09 25.56
N GLU A 192 11.47 -5.13 25.36
CA GLU A 192 10.01 -5.11 25.48
C GLU A 192 9.61 -4.60 26.87
N ARG A 193 10.21 -5.14 27.91
CA ARG A 193 9.92 -4.72 29.30
C ARG A 193 10.30 -3.26 29.56
N ILE A 194 11.40 -2.76 29.01
CA ILE A 194 11.80 -1.36 29.09
C ILE A 194 10.77 -0.48 28.40
N LEU A 195 10.34 -0.85 27.20
CA LEU A 195 9.35 -0.08 26.43
C LEU A 195 7.97 -0.02 27.13
N GLU A 196 7.56 -1.10 27.80
CA GLU A 196 6.35 -1.11 28.62
C GLU A 196 6.44 -0.09 29.79
N ILE A 197 7.59 -0.03 30.45
CA ILE A 197 7.79 0.87 31.62
C ILE A 197 7.84 2.34 31.17
N VAL A 198 8.49 2.62 30.03
CA VAL A 198 8.69 3.98 29.54
C VAL A 198 7.45 4.51 28.79
N GLY A 199 6.65 3.61 28.22
CA GLY A 199 5.44 3.95 27.46
C GLY A 199 4.14 4.00 28.26
N SER A 200 4.20 3.76 29.57
CA SER A 200 3.03 3.73 30.47
C SER A 200 2.68 5.10 31.06
#